data_3308ff54f7d7e68f3b15a6ee1f87ec2b
#
_entry.id   3308ff54f7d7e68f3b15a6ee1f87ec2b
#
_cell.length_a   1.000
_cell.length_b   1.000
_cell.length_c   1.000
_cell.angle_alpha   90.00
_cell.angle_beta   90.00
_cell.angle_gamma   90.00
#
_symmetry.space_group_name_H-M   'P 1'
#
loop_
_entity.id
_entity.type
_entity.pdbx_description
1 polymer ?
#
loop_
_entity_poly.entity_id
_entity_poly.type
_entity_poly.pdbx_seq_one_letter_code
_entity_poly.pdbx_strand_id
1 'polypeptide(L)'
;EALTEMRALIWQLRPKGLETGIIEGLKGYGDILGLSLSIKVKGVIQLPAKVEETLFRITQEALNNIRKHSGVVKAEIYMTVTTTDVLLVVKDEGCGFHMKDLKSLPSIGLQSMKDRANSIGGTVDWVTEVNKGTEILVRLPY
;
A
#
# COMPACT_ATOMS: atom_id res chain seq x y z
N GLU A 1 -15.04 2.95 -28.76
CA GLU A 1 -16.42 2.73 -28.39
C GLU A 1 -16.76 3.48 -27.09
N ALA A 2 -17.96 4.07 -27.00
CA ALA A 2 -18.35 4.93 -25.89
C ALA A 2 -18.28 4.22 -24.52
N LEU A 3 -18.65 2.95 -24.43
CA LEU A 3 -18.59 2.17 -23.19
C LEU A 3 -17.14 1.97 -22.72
N THR A 4 -16.23 1.74 -23.65
CA THR A 4 -14.82 1.58 -23.35
C THR A 4 -14.23 2.91 -22.86
N GLU A 5 -14.62 4.02 -23.48
CA GLU A 5 -14.16 5.37 -23.08
C GLU A 5 -14.68 5.73 -21.70
N MET A 6 -15.94 5.42 -21.39
CA MET A 6 -16.51 5.65 -20.05
C MET A 6 -15.79 4.83 -18.99
N ARG A 7 -15.47 3.58 -19.27
CA ARG A 7 -14.71 2.74 -18.35
C ARG A 7 -13.31 3.29 -18.12
N ALA A 8 -12.65 3.75 -19.18
CA ALA A 8 -11.33 4.35 -19.09
C ALA A 8 -11.35 5.60 -18.19
N LEU A 9 -12.37 6.45 -18.31
CA LEU A 9 -12.53 7.62 -17.46
C LEU A 9 -12.77 7.26 -16.00
N ILE A 10 -13.60 6.25 -15.74
CA ILE A 10 -13.84 5.74 -14.37
C ILE A 10 -12.54 5.20 -13.77
N TRP A 11 -11.74 4.52 -14.57
CA TRP A 11 -10.47 3.97 -14.12
C TRP A 11 -9.42 5.04 -13.83
N GLN A 12 -9.48 6.20 -14.52
CA GLN A 12 -8.64 7.34 -14.20
C GLN A 12 -9.03 7.97 -12.85
N LEU A 13 -10.32 7.91 -12.50
CA LEU A 13 -10.84 8.44 -11.24
C LEU A 13 -10.62 7.47 -10.08
N ARG A 14 -10.75 6.16 -10.33
CA ARG A 14 -10.56 5.13 -9.31
C ARG A 14 -9.83 3.93 -9.92
N PRO A 15 -8.71 3.48 -9.33
CA PRO A 15 -8.00 2.30 -9.80
C PRO A 15 -8.87 1.05 -9.68
N LYS A 16 -8.56 0.06 -10.50
CA LYS A 16 -9.23 -1.24 -10.45
C LYS A 16 -9.06 -1.86 -9.07
N GLY A 17 -10.16 -2.28 -8.49
CA GLY A 17 -10.19 -2.83 -7.15
C GLY A 17 -10.63 -1.85 -6.08
N LEU A 18 -10.69 -0.54 -6.40
CA LEU A 18 -11.16 0.47 -5.44
C LEU A 18 -12.64 0.79 -5.54
N GLU A 19 -13.38 0.15 -6.46
CA GLU A 19 -14.81 0.43 -6.68
C GLU A 19 -15.64 0.24 -5.41
N THR A 20 -15.26 -0.70 -4.56
CA THR A 20 -15.96 -1.02 -3.32
C THR A 20 -15.29 -0.42 -2.08
N GLY A 21 -14.29 0.44 -2.27
CA GLY A 21 -13.53 1.07 -1.19
C GLY A 21 -12.18 0.42 -0.95
N ILE A 22 -11.34 1.10 -0.18
CA ILE A 22 -9.94 0.69 -0.01
C ILE A 22 -9.79 -0.64 0.73
N ILE A 23 -10.60 -0.91 1.75
CA ILE A 23 -10.46 -2.14 2.55
C ILE A 23 -10.78 -3.37 1.68
N GLU A 24 -11.90 -3.35 0.99
CA GLU A 24 -12.27 -4.46 0.11
C GLU A 24 -11.32 -4.58 -1.08
N GLY A 25 -10.83 -3.46 -1.59
CA GLY A 25 -9.81 -3.44 -2.64
C GLY A 25 -8.52 -4.10 -2.20
N LEU A 26 -8.04 -3.82 -1.00
CA LEU A 26 -6.83 -4.43 -0.46
C LEU A 26 -7.01 -5.91 -0.17
N LYS A 27 -8.16 -6.31 0.38
CA LYS A 27 -8.46 -7.72 0.59
C LYS A 27 -8.46 -8.49 -0.73
N GLY A 28 -9.11 -7.95 -1.75
CA GLY A 28 -9.15 -8.55 -3.08
C GLY A 28 -7.76 -8.69 -3.69
N TYR A 29 -6.94 -7.67 -3.54
CA TYR A 29 -5.56 -7.71 -4.06
C TYR A 29 -4.72 -8.75 -3.31
N GLY A 30 -4.84 -8.81 -2.00
CA GLY A 30 -4.18 -9.85 -1.19
C GLY A 30 -4.56 -11.26 -1.64
N ASP A 31 -5.85 -11.49 -1.92
CA ASP A 31 -6.32 -12.78 -2.43
C ASP A 31 -5.68 -13.13 -3.77
N ILE A 32 -5.57 -12.16 -4.68
CA ILE A 32 -4.92 -12.35 -5.98
C ILE A 32 -3.45 -12.76 -5.78
N LEU A 33 -2.77 -12.17 -4.81
CA LEU A 33 -1.37 -12.47 -4.50
C LEU A 33 -1.19 -13.74 -3.68
N GLY A 34 -2.27 -14.33 -3.18
CA GLY A 34 -2.18 -15.48 -2.29
C GLY A 34 -1.72 -15.14 -0.87
N LEU A 35 -1.90 -13.89 -0.45
CA LEU A 35 -1.54 -13.42 0.89
C LEU A 35 -2.74 -13.50 1.83
N SER A 36 -2.49 -13.92 3.06
CA SER A 36 -3.45 -13.84 4.16
C SER A 36 -3.26 -12.50 4.86
N LEU A 37 -4.24 -11.59 4.68
CA LEU A 37 -4.16 -10.24 5.24
C LEU A 37 -4.99 -10.13 6.51
N SER A 38 -4.43 -9.49 7.53
CA SER A 38 -5.14 -9.00 8.69
C SER A 38 -5.17 -7.48 8.60
N ILE A 39 -6.36 -6.89 8.51
CA ILE A 39 -6.52 -5.45 8.37
C ILE A 39 -7.25 -4.91 9.61
N LYS A 40 -6.62 -3.99 10.32
CA LYS A 40 -7.20 -3.31 11.47
C LYS A 40 -7.28 -1.83 11.19
N VAL A 41 -8.45 -1.25 11.43
CA VAL A 41 -8.72 0.16 11.15
C VAL A 41 -9.14 0.86 12.44
N LYS A 42 -8.55 2.04 12.66
CA LYS A 42 -8.94 2.96 13.72
C LYS A 42 -9.39 4.25 13.07
N GLY A 43 -10.59 4.71 13.41
CA GLY A 43 -11.20 5.90 12.83
C GLY A 43 -12.20 5.56 11.73
N VAL A 44 -12.83 6.59 11.18
CA VAL A 44 -13.82 6.45 10.10
C VAL A 44 -13.15 6.69 8.77
N ILE A 45 -13.28 5.74 7.84
CA ILE A 45 -12.65 5.86 6.52
C ILE A 45 -13.46 6.83 5.67
N GLN A 46 -12.97 8.06 5.58
CA GLN A 46 -13.48 9.09 4.68
C GLN A 46 -12.26 9.80 4.10
N LEU A 47 -11.70 9.21 3.05
CA LEU A 47 -10.48 9.74 2.43
C LEU A 47 -10.82 10.50 1.16
N PRO A 48 -10.17 11.65 0.90
CA PRO A 48 -10.26 12.27 -0.42
C PRO A 48 -9.84 11.27 -1.50
N ALA A 49 -10.47 11.36 -2.67
CA ALA A 49 -10.23 10.39 -3.75
C ALA A 49 -8.76 10.23 -4.11
N LYS A 50 -8.01 11.33 -4.17
CA LYS A 50 -6.58 11.29 -4.50
C LYS A 50 -5.76 10.60 -3.42
N VAL A 51 -6.11 10.82 -2.16
CA VAL A 51 -5.44 10.17 -1.01
C VAL A 51 -5.73 8.68 -1.03
N GLU A 52 -6.99 8.29 -1.22
CA GLU A 52 -7.38 6.89 -1.29
C GLU A 52 -6.64 6.16 -2.43
N GLU A 53 -6.60 6.74 -3.61
CA GLU A 53 -5.90 6.17 -4.76
C GLU A 53 -4.41 6.02 -4.49
N THR A 54 -3.78 7.06 -3.98
CA THR A 54 -2.33 7.05 -3.68
C THR A 54 -2.01 5.99 -2.63
N LEU A 55 -2.80 5.94 -1.57
CA LEU A 55 -2.62 4.94 -0.50
C LEU A 55 -2.79 3.52 -1.03
N PHE A 56 -3.79 3.29 -1.87
CA PHE A 56 -4.03 1.98 -2.47
C PHE A 56 -2.85 1.52 -3.31
N ARG A 57 -2.31 2.39 -4.17
CA ARG A 57 -1.18 2.04 -5.02
C ARG A 57 0.09 1.78 -4.23
N ILE A 58 0.37 2.57 -3.21
CA ILE A 58 1.51 2.35 -2.32
C ILE A 58 1.36 1.00 -1.61
N THR A 59 0.18 0.72 -1.11
CA THR A 59 -0.08 -0.53 -0.39
C THR A 59 0.02 -1.74 -1.32
N GLN A 60 -0.46 -1.63 -2.55
CA GLN A 60 -0.29 -2.69 -3.56
C GLN A 60 1.19 -3.02 -3.76
N GLU A 61 2.04 -2.01 -3.88
CA GLU A 61 3.48 -2.21 -4.04
C GLU A 61 4.09 -2.87 -2.82
N ALA A 62 3.68 -2.45 -1.62
CA ALA A 62 4.14 -3.06 -0.37
C ALA A 62 3.74 -4.54 -0.28
N LEU A 63 2.51 -4.88 -0.66
CA LEU A 63 2.04 -6.27 -0.69
C LEU A 63 2.77 -7.11 -1.75
N ASN A 64 3.06 -6.53 -2.90
CA ASN A 64 3.87 -7.19 -3.92
C ASN A 64 5.26 -7.55 -3.38
N ASN A 65 5.87 -6.63 -2.62
CA ASN A 65 7.18 -6.86 -2.01
C ASN A 65 7.13 -8.04 -1.04
N ILE A 66 6.08 -8.14 -0.24
CA ILE A 66 5.90 -9.28 0.67
C ILE A 66 5.82 -10.57 -0.13
N ARG A 67 5.00 -10.60 -1.18
CA ARG A 67 4.81 -11.80 -2.00
C ARG A 67 6.10 -12.24 -2.68
N LYS A 68 6.91 -11.28 -3.18
CA LYS A 68 8.12 -11.57 -3.95
C LYS A 68 9.34 -11.84 -3.08
N HIS A 69 9.46 -11.18 -1.94
CA HIS A 69 10.74 -11.08 -1.23
C HIS A 69 10.74 -11.55 0.23
N SER A 70 9.58 -11.59 0.88
CA SER A 70 9.56 -11.90 2.33
C SER A 70 9.69 -13.38 2.66
N GLY A 71 9.26 -14.26 1.76
CA GLY A 71 9.20 -15.69 2.02
C GLY A 71 8.01 -16.13 2.86
N VAL A 72 7.11 -15.21 3.23
CA VAL A 72 5.90 -15.51 4.00
C VAL A 72 4.65 -15.14 3.20
N VAL A 73 3.49 -15.71 3.62
CA VAL A 73 2.20 -15.47 2.98
C VAL A 73 1.23 -14.71 3.88
N LYS A 74 1.70 -14.22 5.01
CA LYS A 74 0.89 -13.44 5.96
C LYS A 74 1.41 -12.01 6.02
N ALA A 75 0.47 -11.07 6.06
CA ALA A 75 0.78 -9.66 6.24
C ALA A 75 -0.27 -9.01 7.14
N GLU A 76 0.14 -8.00 7.87
CA GLU A 76 -0.74 -7.21 8.72
C GLU A 76 -0.77 -5.77 8.21
N ILE A 77 -1.97 -5.20 8.15
CA ILE A 77 -2.17 -3.80 7.79
C ILE A 77 -2.88 -3.12 8.95
N TYR A 78 -2.31 -2.02 9.40
CA TYR A 78 -2.89 -1.16 10.42
C TYR A 78 -3.15 0.21 9.80
N MET A 79 -4.39 0.67 9.83
CA MET A 79 -4.77 1.97 9.28
C MET A 79 -5.38 2.83 10.37
N THR A 80 -4.88 4.05 10.52
CA THR A 80 -5.43 5.04 11.44
C THR A 80 -5.84 6.27 10.64
N VAL A 81 -7.13 6.59 10.67
CA VAL A 81 -7.69 7.72 9.94
C VAL A 81 -8.06 8.82 10.92
N THR A 82 -7.52 10.01 10.68
CA THR A 82 -7.85 11.22 11.46
C THR A 82 -8.52 12.24 10.55
N THR A 83 -8.85 13.42 11.08
CA THR A 83 -9.43 14.49 10.28
C THR A 83 -8.42 15.16 9.34
N THR A 84 -7.12 14.98 9.57
CA THR A 84 -6.06 15.67 8.84
C THR A 84 -5.13 14.77 8.07
N ASP A 85 -5.09 13.47 8.39
CA ASP A 85 -4.20 12.53 7.71
C ASP A 85 -4.67 11.09 7.86
N VAL A 86 -4.02 10.21 7.12
CA VAL A 86 -4.13 8.77 7.28
C VAL A 86 -2.74 8.19 7.46
N LEU A 87 -2.62 7.30 8.44
CA LEU A 87 -1.41 6.53 8.70
C LEU A 87 -1.70 5.08 8.36
N LEU A 88 -0.80 4.45 7.62
CA LEU A 88 -0.94 3.04 7.28
C LEU A 88 0.40 2.34 7.50
N VAL A 89 0.34 1.20 8.18
CA VAL A 89 1.51 0.35 8.39
C VAL A 89 1.25 -0.99 7.75
N VAL A 90 2.17 -1.44 6.90
CA VAL A 90 2.16 -2.78 6.33
C VAL A 90 3.32 -3.55 6.95
N LYS A 91 3.02 -4.65 7.61
CA LYS A 91 4.01 -5.44 8.35
C LYS A 91 4.02 -6.89 7.90
N ASP A 92 5.22 -7.43 7.72
CA ASP A 92 5.43 -8.87 7.55
C ASP A 92 6.51 -9.35 8.51
N GLU A 93 6.48 -10.63 8.84
CA GLU A 93 7.49 -11.30 9.67
C GLU A 93 8.37 -12.21 8.81
N GLY A 94 8.77 -11.71 7.64
CA GLY A 94 9.57 -12.45 6.69
C GLY A 94 11.07 -12.32 6.93
N CYS A 95 11.83 -12.53 5.86
CA CYS A 95 13.30 -12.55 5.95
C CYS A 95 13.94 -11.17 6.16
N GLY A 96 13.20 -10.09 5.90
CA GLY A 96 13.74 -8.74 6.01
C GLY A 96 14.88 -8.47 5.03
N PHE A 97 15.49 -7.30 5.17
CA PHE A 97 16.58 -6.85 4.32
C PHE A 97 17.63 -6.12 5.15
N HIS A 98 18.88 -6.06 4.65
CA HIS A 98 19.81 -5.07 5.10
C HIS A 98 19.42 -3.70 4.51
N MET A 99 19.41 -2.65 5.32
CA MET A 99 19.03 -1.31 4.85
C MET A 99 19.87 -0.83 3.66
N LYS A 100 21.14 -1.17 3.63
CA LYS A 100 22.04 -0.80 2.53
C LYS A 100 21.63 -1.46 1.20
N ASP A 101 21.04 -2.65 1.25
CA ASP A 101 20.64 -3.40 0.05
C ASP A 101 19.35 -2.86 -0.56
N LEU A 102 18.48 -2.25 0.25
CA LEU A 102 17.23 -1.67 -0.23
C LEU A 102 17.44 -0.62 -1.30
N LYS A 103 18.51 0.19 -1.18
CA LYS A 103 18.81 1.27 -2.13
C LYS A 103 19.31 0.75 -3.47
N SER A 104 19.80 -0.47 -3.52
CA SER A 104 20.36 -1.07 -4.73
C SER A 104 19.42 -2.06 -5.43
N LEU A 105 18.20 -2.28 -4.89
CA LEU A 105 17.24 -3.23 -5.43
C LEU A 105 16.07 -2.51 -6.10
N PRO A 106 16.15 -2.22 -7.42
CA PRO A 106 15.07 -1.49 -8.11
C PRO A 106 13.75 -2.24 -8.13
N SER A 107 13.75 -3.56 -7.98
CA SER A 107 12.54 -4.39 -7.99
C SER A 107 11.69 -4.24 -6.73
N ILE A 108 12.18 -3.56 -5.69
CA ILE A 108 11.44 -3.36 -4.43
C ILE A 108 10.44 -2.20 -4.52
N GLY A 109 10.64 -1.26 -5.48
CA GLY A 109 9.68 -0.18 -5.71
C GLY A 109 9.62 0.87 -4.60
N LEU A 110 10.61 0.94 -3.71
CA LEU A 110 10.59 1.88 -2.59
C LEU A 110 10.60 3.33 -3.06
N GLN A 111 11.38 3.64 -4.09
CA GLN A 111 11.44 4.99 -4.64
C GLN A 111 10.08 5.40 -5.23
N SER A 112 9.43 4.48 -5.93
CA SER A 112 8.09 4.71 -6.48
C SER A 112 7.07 5.01 -5.37
N MET A 113 7.11 4.26 -4.27
CA MET A 113 6.24 4.51 -3.12
C MET A 113 6.50 5.90 -2.53
N LYS A 114 7.76 6.27 -2.34
CA LYS A 114 8.13 7.60 -1.83
C LYS A 114 7.66 8.71 -2.76
N ASP A 115 7.88 8.57 -4.06
CA ASP A 115 7.49 9.57 -5.05
C ASP A 115 5.98 9.78 -5.07
N ARG A 116 5.21 8.70 -4.98
CA ARG A 116 3.74 8.79 -4.92
C ARG A 116 3.28 9.55 -3.67
N ALA A 117 3.82 9.20 -2.50
CA ALA A 117 3.47 9.88 -1.26
C ALA A 117 3.88 11.35 -1.31
N ASN A 118 5.11 11.63 -1.73
CA ASN A 118 5.65 12.99 -1.80
C ASN A 118 4.82 13.89 -2.73
N SER A 119 4.24 13.32 -3.79
CA SER A 119 3.43 14.10 -4.75
C SER A 119 2.20 14.74 -4.12
N ILE A 120 1.74 14.25 -2.97
CA ILE A 120 0.61 14.83 -2.24
C ILE A 120 1.00 15.25 -0.82
N GLY A 121 2.29 15.49 -0.59
CA GLY A 121 2.79 15.99 0.68
C GLY A 121 2.94 14.95 1.78
N GLY A 122 2.89 13.67 1.43
CA GLY A 122 3.03 12.58 2.38
C GLY A 122 4.43 12.00 2.45
N THR A 123 4.60 10.99 3.28
CA THR A 123 5.88 10.32 3.51
C THR A 123 5.72 8.82 3.51
N VAL A 124 6.79 8.13 3.12
CA VAL A 124 6.91 6.67 3.25
C VAL A 124 8.24 6.39 3.93
N ASP A 125 8.18 5.64 5.02
CA ASP A 125 9.35 5.16 5.73
C ASP A 125 9.27 3.65 5.86
N TRP A 126 10.39 3.00 6.12
CA TRP A 126 10.43 1.58 6.36
C TRP A 126 11.42 1.23 7.44
N VAL A 127 11.09 0.16 8.16
CA VAL A 127 11.96 -0.45 9.16
C VAL A 127 12.10 -1.90 8.77
N THR A 128 13.32 -2.37 8.58
CA THR A 128 13.58 -3.74 8.18
C THR A 128 14.82 -4.26 8.89
N GLU A 129 14.81 -5.54 9.22
CA GLU A 129 15.92 -6.22 9.85
C GLU A 129 15.95 -7.66 9.36
N VAL A 130 17.15 -8.14 9.02
CA VAL A 130 17.33 -9.52 8.55
C VAL A 130 16.75 -10.51 9.56
N ASN A 131 15.92 -11.44 9.09
CA ASN A 131 15.23 -12.46 9.86
C ASN A 131 14.16 -11.95 10.84
N LYS A 132 13.82 -10.65 10.79
CA LYS A 132 12.75 -10.08 11.63
C LYS A 132 11.60 -9.44 10.85
N GLY A 133 11.73 -9.38 9.52
CA GLY A 133 10.69 -8.86 8.67
C GLY A 133 10.83 -7.38 8.34
N THR A 134 9.77 -6.82 7.80
CA THR A 134 9.74 -5.44 7.31
C THR A 134 8.45 -4.76 7.69
N GLU A 135 8.54 -3.49 8.07
CA GLU A 135 7.41 -2.59 8.25
C GLU A 135 7.55 -1.43 7.29
N ILE A 136 6.47 -1.11 6.58
CA ILE A 136 6.39 0.08 5.74
C ILE A 136 5.36 1.00 6.38
N LEU A 137 5.76 2.25 6.62
CA LEU A 137 4.94 3.25 7.29
C LEU A 137 4.62 4.36 6.29
N VAL A 138 3.34 4.59 6.06
CA VAL A 138 2.85 5.58 5.10
C VAL A 138 2.03 6.61 5.85
N ARG A 139 2.30 7.89 5.61
CA ARG A 139 1.49 8.99 6.11
C ARG A 139 1.10 9.88 4.95
N LEU A 140 -0.18 10.08 4.75
CA LEU A 140 -0.71 10.96 3.71
C LEU A 140 -1.60 12.01 4.35
N PRO A 141 -1.27 13.31 4.20
CA PRO A 141 -2.09 14.39 4.71
C PRO A 141 -3.21 14.75 3.73
N TYR A 142 -4.23 15.43 4.26
CA TYR A 142 -5.31 16.01 3.44
C TYR A 142 -6.01 17.18 4.13
#